data_666b39e732a3328da301dc6b40b3d131
#
_entry.id   666b39e732a3328da301dc6b40b3d131
#
_cell.length_a   1.000
_cell.length_b   1.000
_cell.length_c   1.000
_cell.angle_alpha   90.00
_cell.angle_beta   90.00
_cell.angle_gamma   90.00
#
_symmetry.space_group_name_H-M   'P 1'
#
loop_
_entity.id
_entity.type
_entity.pdbx_description
1 polymer ?
#
loop_
_entity_poly.entity_id
_entity_poly.type
_entity_poly.pdbx_seq_one_letter_code
_entity_poly.pdbx_strand_id
1 'polypeptide(L)'
;MRGLVLFTAIATTLIVWTSLADPINLPKMFVLTILSAWVLGLVASALIYGRGTNLPVGLWAVFVFALGLLVAALLTDVKYTAFFGALQRNDGALSYLALATLCIAAMMSFGPTDVKQVRTVLLVVGSVLTGYGFLQSI
;
A
#
# COMPACT_ATOMS: atom_id res chain seq x y z
N MET A 1 -3.94 -12.06 -7.99
CA MET A 1 -3.47 -11.29 -6.83
C MET A 1 -2.10 -10.63 -7.07
N ARG A 2 -1.04 -11.35 -7.48
CA ARG A 2 0.32 -10.81 -7.74
C ARG A 2 0.32 -9.57 -8.65
N GLY A 3 -0.31 -9.65 -9.81
CA GLY A 3 -0.35 -8.53 -10.76
C GLY A 3 -1.01 -7.27 -10.18
N LEU A 4 -2.06 -7.44 -9.38
CA LEU A 4 -2.74 -6.31 -8.74
C LEU A 4 -1.88 -5.65 -7.66
N VAL A 5 -1.14 -6.44 -6.86
CA VAL A 5 -0.20 -5.91 -5.86
C VAL A 5 0.92 -5.11 -6.53
N LEU A 6 1.53 -5.64 -7.59
CA LEU A 6 2.56 -4.92 -8.36
C LEU A 6 2.00 -3.69 -9.05
N PHE A 7 0.81 -3.80 -9.65
CA PHE A 7 0.14 -2.66 -10.27
C PHE A 7 -0.14 -1.54 -9.25
N THR A 8 -0.63 -1.91 -8.05
CA THR A 8 -0.87 -0.94 -6.97
C THR A 8 0.43 -0.24 -6.57
N ALA A 9 1.52 -0.99 -6.39
CA ALA A 9 2.82 -0.41 -6.06
C ALA A 9 3.32 0.57 -7.14
N ILE A 10 3.18 0.23 -8.42
CA ILE A 10 3.57 1.08 -9.54
C ILE A 10 2.66 2.31 -9.60
N ALA A 11 1.35 2.12 -9.60
CA ALA A 11 0.37 3.18 -9.74
C ALA A 11 0.48 4.22 -8.62
N THR A 12 0.57 3.78 -7.36
CA THR A 12 0.73 4.69 -6.21
C THR A 12 2.03 5.47 -6.23
N THR A 13 3.08 4.91 -6.81
CA THR A 13 4.39 5.56 -6.87
C THR A 13 4.46 6.61 -7.98
N LEU A 14 3.85 6.33 -9.14
CA LEU A 14 3.99 7.16 -10.33
C LEU A 14 2.88 8.21 -10.50
N ILE A 15 1.75 8.08 -9.77
CA ILE A 15 0.63 9.00 -9.96
C ILE A 15 0.92 10.39 -9.41
N VAL A 16 0.72 11.40 -10.25
CA VAL A 16 0.78 12.82 -9.91
C VAL A 16 -0.38 13.52 -10.60
N TRP A 17 -1.09 14.40 -9.88
CA TRP A 17 -2.21 15.15 -10.44
C TRP A 17 -2.07 16.64 -10.12
N THR A 18 -1.55 17.38 -11.06
CA THR A 18 -1.12 18.79 -10.89
C THR A 18 -2.23 19.79 -10.58
N SER A 19 -3.51 19.45 -10.85
CA SER A 19 -4.65 20.34 -10.60
C SER A 19 -5.26 20.22 -9.20
N LEU A 20 -4.72 19.37 -8.33
CA LEU A 20 -5.19 19.23 -6.94
C LEU A 20 -4.42 20.15 -5.98
N ALA A 21 -5.06 20.47 -4.85
CA ALA A 21 -4.43 21.25 -3.77
C ALA A 21 -3.14 20.61 -3.21
N ASP A 22 -3.09 19.27 -3.22
CA ASP A 22 -1.88 18.47 -2.99
C ASP A 22 -1.71 17.52 -4.19
N PRO A 23 -0.90 17.89 -5.18
CA PRO A 23 -0.79 17.17 -6.44
C PRO A 23 -0.08 15.81 -6.31
N ILE A 24 0.60 15.57 -5.22
CA ILE A 24 1.44 14.37 -5.03
C ILE A 24 0.79 13.39 -4.05
N ASN A 25 0.48 13.82 -2.83
CA ASN A 25 0.07 12.90 -1.77
C ASN A 25 -1.40 12.50 -1.88
N LEU A 26 -2.28 13.43 -2.22
CA LEU A 26 -3.71 13.18 -2.27
C LEU A 26 -4.08 12.11 -3.34
N PRO A 27 -3.63 12.19 -4.61
CA PRO A 27 -3.92 11.14 -5.58
C PRO A 27 -3.29 9.79 -5.23
N LYS A 28 -2.09 9.79 -4.63
CA LYS A 28 -1.44 8.56 -4.16
C LYS A 28 -2.25 7.87 -3.08
N MET A 29 -2.75 8.63 -2.09
CA MET A 29 -3.60 8.11 -1.03
C MET A 29 -4.90 7.51 -1.60
N PHE A 30 -5.57 8.20 -2.52
CA PHE A 30 -6.79 7.69 -3.14
C PHE A 30 -6.55 6.38 -3.88
N VAL A 31 -5.56 6.34 -4.75
CA VAL A 31 -5.23 5.13 -5.53
C VAL A 31 -4.81 4.00 -4.60
N LEU A 32 -3.97 4.28 -3.61
CA LEU A 32 -3.55 3.30 -2.62
C LEU A 32 -4.76 2.70 -1.89
N THR A 33 -5.67 3.54 -1.40
CA THR A 33 -6.83 3.11 -0.62
C THR A 33 -7.81 2.28 -1.46
N ILE A 34 -8.14 2.74 -2.67
CA ILE A 34 -9.08 2.03 -3.57
C ILE A 34 -8.51 0.67 -3.97
N LEU A 35 -7.26 0.64 -4.44
CA LEU A 35 -6.65 -0.60 -4.90
C LEU A 35 -6.37 -1.57 -3.74
N SER A 36 -6.00 -1.07 -2.56
CA SER A 36 -5.82 -1.92 -1.38
C SER A 36 -7.14 -2.49 -0.87
N ALA A 37 -8.26 -1.76 -0.97
CA ALA A 37 -9.57 -2.30 -0.64
C ALA A 37 -9.94 -3.48 -1.57
N TRP A 38 -9.62 -3.37 -2.85
CA TRP A 38 -9.81 -4.46 -3.81
C TRP A 38 -8.92 -5.67 -3.50
N VAL A 39 -7.65 -5.42 -3.18
CA VAL A 39 -6.71 -6.45 -2.74
C VAL A 39 -7.20 -7.13 -1.45
N LEU A 40 -7.75 -6.36 -0.50
CA LEU A 40 -8.32 -6.90 0.74
C LEU A 40 -9.46 -7.89 0.46
N GLY A 41 -10.34 -7.56 -0.49
CA GLY A 41 -11.40 -8.49 -0.93
C GLY A 41 -10.83 -9.81 -1.47
N LEU A 42 -9.75 -9.76 -2.25
CA LEU A 42 -9.07 -10.96 -2.75
C LEU A 42 -8.37 -11.75 -1.64
N VAL A 43 -7.75 -11.09 -0.68
CA VAL A 43 -7.15 -11.73 0.50
C VAL A 43 -8.23 -12.43 1.33
N ALA A 44 -9.33 -11.73 1.62
CA ALA A 44 -10.45 -12.29 2.37
C ALA A 44 -11.05 -13.52 1.66
N SER A 45 -11.25 -13.44 0.34
CA SER A 45 -11.74 -14.57 -0.43
C SER A 45 -10.78 -15.76 -0.40
N ALA A 46 -9.47 -15.52 -0.50
CA ALA A 46 -8.47 -16.59 -0.42
C ALA A 46 -8.45 -17.27 0.96
N LEU A 47 -8.66 -16.53 2.03
CA LEU A 47 -8.75 -17.06 3.39
C LEU A 47 -10.03 -17.87 3.61
N ILE A 48 -11.18 -17.39 3.12
CA ILE A 48 -12.47 -18.05 3.29
C ILE A 48 -12.53 -19.37 2.50
N TYR A 49 -12.05 -19.36 1.25
CA TYR A 49 -12.11 -20.55 0.39
C TYR A 49 -10.97 -21.54 0.61
N GLY A 50 -10.17 -21.36 1.67
CA GLY A 50 -9.23 -22.36 2.17
C GLY A 50 -8.19 -22.85 1.15
N ARG A 51 -7.82 -22.04 0.17
CA ARG A 51 -6.79 -22.41 -0.80
C ARG A 51 -5.43 -22.42 -0.13
N GLY A 52 -5.19 -23.47 0.69
CA GLY A 52 -3.92 -24.01 1.17
C GLY A 52 -2.75 -23.02 1.32
N THR A 53 -2.99 -21.85 1.84
CA THR A 53 -1.92 -20.89 2.10
C THR A 53 -1.31 -21.23 3.46
N ASN A 54 -0.10 -21.81 3.44
CA ASN A 54 0.72 -21.81 4.64
C ASN A 54 0.93 -20.33 5.01
N LEU A 55 0.17 -19.86 6.00
CA LEU A 55 0.24 -18.47 6.45
C LEU A 55 1.63 -18.24 7.06
N PRO A 56 2.45 -17.37 6.47
CA PRO A 56 3.78 -17.10 7.01
C PRO A 56 3.66 -16.48 8.41
N VAL A 57 4.55 -16.85 9.31
CA VAL A 57 4.55 -16.33 10.69
C VAL A 57 4.56 -14.80 10.74
N GLY A 58 5.23 -14.16 9.79
CA GLY A 58 5.25 -12.69 9.65
C GLY A 58 3.88 -12.05 9.41
N LEU A 59 2.89 -12.81 8.93
CA LEU A 59 1.52 -12.31 8.73
C LEU A 59 0.88 -11.89 10.05
N TRP A 60 1.13 -12.61 11.14
CA TRP A 60 0.63 -12.28 12.47
C TRP A 60 1.19 -10.94 12.97
N ALA A 61 2.46 -10.65 12.71
CA ALA A 61 3.07 -9.38 13.09
C ALA A 61 2.39 -8.21 12.37
N VAL A 62 2.12 -8.33 11.07
CA VAL A 62 1.42 -7.29 10.29
C VAL A 62 -0.02 -7.14 10.77
N PHE A 63 -0.69 -8.24 11.13
CA PHE A 63 -2.05 -8.19 11.65
C PHE A 63 -2.13 -7.48 13.00
N VAL A 64 -1.23 -7.81 13.94
CA VAL A 64 -1.13 -7.15 15.26
C VAL A 64 -0.82 -5.67 15.10
N PHE A 65 0.10 -5.31 14.18
CA PHE A 65 0.41 -3.92 13.86
C PHE A 65 -0.82 -3.17 13.33
N ALA A 66 -1.55 -3.74 12.36
CA ALA A 66 -2.75 -3.14 11.80
C ALA A 66 -3.85 -2.95 12.85
N LEU A 67 -4.04 -3.94 13.73
CA LEU A 67 -4.99 -3.86 14.84
C LEU A 67 -4.58 -2.76 15.83
N GLY A 68 -3.31 -2.69 16.20
CA GLY A 68 -2.77 -1.64 17.08
C GLY A 68 -2.99 -0.24 16.51
N LEU A 69 -2.75 -0.04 15.21
CA LEU A 69 -3.04 1.22 14.54
C LEU A 69 -4.53 1.58 14.56
N LEU A 70 -5.40 0.61 14.32
CA LEU A 70 -6.85 0.82 14.35
C LEU A 70 -7.30 1.24 15.75
N VAL A 71 -6.84 0.52 16.78
CA VAL A 71 -7.15 0.84 18.17
C VAL A 71 -6.62 2.22 18.55
N ALA A 72 -5.39 2.54 18.20
CA ALA A 72 -4.80 3.86 18.47
C ALA A 72 -5.61 4.99 17.79
N ALA A 73 -6.02 4.81 16.54
CA ALA A 73 -6.82 5.79 15.81
C ALA A 73 -8.23 5.97 16.41
N LEU A 74 -8.82 4.90 16.96
CA LEU A 74 -10.13 4.95 17.61
C LEU A 74 -10.09 5.62 19.00
N LEU A 75 -8.97 5.48 19.71
CA LEU A 75 -8.79 6.05 21.05
C LEU A 75 -8.38 7.52 21.06
N THR A 76 -7.95 8.06 19.91
CA THR A 76 -7.52 9.46 19.78
C THR A 76 -8.72 10.39 19.76
N ASP A 77 -8.61 11.55 20.45
CA ASP A 77 -9.66 12.58 20.48
C ASP A 77 -9.91 13.22 19.11
N VAL A 78 -8.86 13.43 18.31
CA VAL A 78 -8.93 14.02 16.97
C VAL A 78 -9.00 12.91 15.91
N LYS A 79 -10.14 12.26 15.82
CA LYS A 79 -10.36 11.09 14.94
C LYS A 79 -10.06 11.37 13.47
N TYR A 80 -10.48 12.53 12.96
CA TYR A 80 -10.25 12.88 11.56
C TYR A 80 -8.77 12.85 11.19
N THR A 81 -7.94 13.53 11.98
CA THR A 81 -6.49 13.57 11.75
C THR A 81 -5.84 12.20 11.97
N ALA A 82 -6.33 11.40 12.92
CA ALA A 82 -5.83 10.06 13.16
C ALA A 82 -6.08 9.11 11.98
N PHE A 83 -7.26 9.21 11.33
CA PHE A 83 -7.60 8.34 10.20
C PHE A 83 -7.03 8.83 8.87
N PHE A 84 -7.13 10.14 8.59
CA PHE A 84 -6.76 10.70 7.29
C PHE A 84 -5.37 11.35 7.27
N GLY A 85 -4.78 11.59 8.44
CA GLY A 85 -3.52 12.30 8.55
C GLY A 85 -3.69 13.83 8.64
N ALA A 86 -2.58 14.53 8.84
CA ALA A 86 -2.56 15.97 8.81
C ALA A 86 -2.80 16.50 7.39
N LEU A 87 -3.43 17.67 7.27
CA LEU A 87 -3.59 18.38 6.00
C LEU A 87 -2.22 18.48 5.29
N GLN A 88 -2.19 18.10 4.02
CA GLN A 88 -1.01 18.02 3.13
C GLN A 88 -0.09 16.79 3.29
N ARG A 89 -0.18 16.02 4.38
CA ARG A 89 0.63 14.79 4.54
C ARG A 89 -0.14 13.52 4.16
N ASN A 90 -1.43 13.46 4.50
CA ASN A 90 -2.30 12.31 4.22
C ASN A 90 -1.73 10.97 4.74
N ASP A 91 -0.97 11.01 5.84
CA ASP A 91 -0.27 9.89 6.45
C ASP A 91 -1.03 9.31 7.66
N GLY A 92 -2.35 9.28 7.59
CA GLY A 92 -3.21 8.73 8.64
C GLY A 92 -3.27 7.19 8.66
N ALA A 93 -4.00 6.66 9.63
CA ALA A 93 -4.16 5.22 9.85
C ALA A 93 -4.65 4.48 8.60
N LEU A 94 -5.49 5.10 7.75
CA LEU A 94 -5.97 4.52 6.50
C LEU A 94 -4.83 4.18 5.53
N SER A 95 -3.85 5.06 5.38
CA SER A 95 -2.69 4.84 4.51
C SER A 95 -1.85 3.66 5.01
N TYR A 96 -1.62 3.56 6.31
CA TYR A 96 -0.88 2.45 6.90
C TYR A 96 -1.65 1.12 6.85
N LEU A 97 -2.98 1.15 7.05
CA LEU A 97 -3.82 -0.04 6.89
C LEU A 97 -3.85 -0.53 5.43
N ALA A 98 -3.86 0.40 4.47
CA ALA A 98 -3.74 0.07 3.05
C ALA A 98 -2.39 -0.60 2.76
N LEU A 99 -1.29 -0.06 3.28
CA LEU A 99 0.05 -0.66 3.14
C LEU A 99 0.14 -2.02 3.83
N ALA A 100 -0.44 -2.18 5.02
CA ALA A 100 -0.51 -3.47 5.72
C ALA A 100 -1.26 -4.52 4.88
N THR A 101 -2.37 -4.14 4.25
CA THR A 101 -3.13 -5.00 3.33
C THR A 101 -2.28 -5.46 2.14
N LEU A 102 -1.53 -4.55 1.52
CA LEU A 102 -0.62 -4.89 0.43
C LEU A 102 0.52 -5.79 0.90
N CYS A 103 1.05 -5.56 2.10
CA CYS A 103 2.07 -6.41 2.69
C CYS A 103 1.57 -7.85 2.91
N ILE A 104 0.35 -8.02 3.47
CA ILE A 104 -0.31 -9.32 3.64
C ILE A 104 -0.50 -9.99 2.27
N ALA A 105 -1.02 -9.27 1.29
CA ALA A 105 -1.23 -9.80 -0.05
C ALA A 105 0.08 -10.20 -0.74
N ALA A 106 1.14 -9.43 -0.53
CA ALA A 106 2.46 -9.76 -1.03
C ALA A 106 3.01 -11.04 -0.38
N MET A 107 2.94 -11.16 0.94
CA MET A 107 3.36 -12.37 1.67
C MET A 107 2.60 -13.63 1.23
N MET A 108 1.31 -13.49 0.89
CA MET A 108 0.49 -14.61 0.42
C MET A 108 0.71 -14.94 -1.06
N SER A 109 1.22 -14.00 -1.86
CA SER A 109 1.28 -14.12 -3.32
C SER A 109 2.65 -14.42 -3.86
N PHE A 110 3.71 -13.87 -3.25
CA PHE A 110 5.07 -14.00 -3.76
C PHE A 110 5.83 -15.11 -3.06
N GLY A 111 6.53 -15.92 -3.87
CA GLY A 111 7.45 -16.96 -3.41
C GLY A 111 8.90 -16.61 -3.73
N PRO A 112 9.85 -17.47 -3.35
CA PRO A 112 11.28 -17.26 -3.63
C PRO A 112 11.61 -17.12 -5.12
N THR A 113 10.80 -17.72 -5.99
CA THR A 113 10.95 -17.65 -7.46
C THR A 113 10.58 -16.29 -8.05
N ASP A 114 9.77 -15.50 -7.32
CA ASP A 114 9.24 -14.22 -7.80
C ASP A 114 10.18 -13.03 -7.50
N VAL A 115 11.27 -13.25 -6.78
CA VAL A 115 12.26 -12.22 -6.41
C VAL A 115 12.78 -11.45 -7.63
N LYS A 116 13.01 -12.14 -8.75
CA LYS A 116 13.43 -11.52 -10.01
C LYS A 116 12.41 -10.48 -10.47
N GLN A 117 11.12 -10.82 -10.46
CA GLN A 117 10.04 -9.94 -10.92
C GLN A 117 9.92 -8.70 -10.02
N VAL A 118 9.93 -8.90 -8.70
CA VAL A 118 9.87 -7.79 -7.72
C VAL A 118 11.07 -6.86 -7.90
N ARG A 119 12.28 -7.41 -8.02
CA ARG A 119 13.50 -6.62 -8.26
C ARG A 119 13.41 -5.82 -9.56
N THR A 120 12.93 -6.41 -10.64
CA THR A 120 12.79 -5.71 -11.93
C THR A 120 11.81 -4.54 -11.80
N VAL A 121 10.66 -4.75 -11.16
CA VAL A 121 9.68 -3.68 -10.93
C VAL A 121 10.27 -2.54 -10.10
N LEU A 122 10.99 -2.84 -9.02
CA LEU A 122 11.64 -1.84 -8.18
C LEU A 122 12.70 -1.05 -8.95
N LEU A 123 13.52 -1.72 -9.77
CA LEU A 123 14.52 -1.04 -10.59
C LEU A 123 13.89 -0.12 -11.63
N VAL A 124 12.83 -0.59 -12.34
CA VAL A 124 12.14 0.23 -13.34
C VAL A 124 11.50 1.45 -12.70
N VAL A 125 10.73 1.26 -11.63
CA VAL A 125 10.05 2.36 -10.92
C VAL A 125 11.08 3.34 -10.35
N GLY A 126 12.14 2.84 -9.71
CA GLY A 126 13.22 3.67 -9.17
C GLY A 126 13.92 4.49 -10.25
N SER A 127 14.20 3.88 -11.41
CA SER A 127 14.83 4.58 -12.55
C SER A 127 13.92 5.68 -13.10
N VAL A 128 12.62 5.42 -13.24
CA VAL A 128 11.64 6.42 -13.69
C VAL A 128 11.57 7.60 -12.72
N LEU A 129 11.48 7.33 -11.41
CA LEU A 129 11.44 8.38 -10.38
C LEU A 129 12.72 9.20 -10.34
N THR A 130 13.87 8.56 -10.43
CA THR A 130 15.16 9.24 -10.47
C THR A 130 15.28 10.13 -11.71
N GLY A 131 14.90 9.62 -12.88
CA GLY A 131 14.87 10.39 -14.13
C GLY A 131 13.92 11.58 -14.03
N TYR A 132 12.73 11.41 -13.46
CA TYR A 132 11.76 12.48 -13.23
C TYR A 132 12.31 13.55 -12.27
N GLY A 133 12.92 13.13 -11.15
CA GLY A 133 13.54 14.04 -10.18
C GLY A 133 14.67 14.85 -10.80
N PHE A 134 15.47 14.24 -11.67
CA PHE A 134 16.54 14.92 -12.39
C PHE A 134 16.00 15.98 -13.36
N LEU A 135 14.92 15.66 -14.09
CA LEU A 135 14.26 16.61 -15.00
C LEU A 135 13.65 17.81 -14.26
N GLN A 136 13.20 17.65 -13.03
CA GLN A 136 12.67 18.74 -12.21
C GLN A 136 13.75 19.65 -11.61
N SER A 137 15.01 19.19 -11.56
CA SER A 137 16.13 19.97 -11.01
C SER A 137 16.79 20.90 -12.03
N ILE A 138 16.41 20.81 -13.31
CA ILE A 138 16.86 21.67 -14.40
C ILE A 138 15.84 22.77 -14.65
#